data_0f63308fb60335d7701de9457976d9d1
#
_entry.id   0f63308fb60335d7701de9457976d9d1
#
_cell.length_a   1.000
_cell.length_b   1.000
_cell.length_c   1.000
_cell.angle_alpha   90.00
_cell.angle_beta   90.00
_cell.angle_gamma   90.00
#
_symmetry.space_group_name_H-M   'P 1'
#
loop_
_entity.id
_entity.type
_entity.pdbx_description
1 polymer ?
#
loop_
_entity_poly.entity_id
_entity_poly.type
_entity_poly.pdbx_seq_one_letter_code
_entity_poly.pdbx_strand_id
1 'polypeptide(L)'
;MKLDIKQMLEKRSRSGKVPRLLLWYLRRLFHEDFLNRFFEKEYTGLEFCSNAIDYLGITLQIEGEIPDGGPYTFVSNHPLGGADGLALLSVIGQKGDIKLLGNDFLTNVDGLKPMIVPVNKIGMQSRLLKQGIDTAYSGSTHILDFPAGQVSRRNHGVIEDRRWSKTFLLKSIETHRDIVPIHFYGKNSRRFYRMGRIQQILKLKFPLAMIYLPDELYRSQGKTYRIVIGQPIPWNSFDRNGNIQQQVEQIKKTTYAL
;
A
#
# COMPACT_ATOMS: atom_id res chain seq x y z
N MET A 1 -3.08 -3.24 -20.03
CA MET A 1 -4.33 -3.58 -19.29
C MET A 1 -5.42 -2.55 -19.58
N LYS A 2 -6.70 -2.96 -19.65
CA LYS A 2 -7.85 -2.03 -19.72
C LYS A 2 -8.78 -2.31 -18.54
N LEU A 3 -9.10 -1.29 -17.76
CA LEU A 3 -10.11 -1.38 -16.71
C LEU A 3 -11.49 -1.34 -17.39
N ASP A 4 -12.29 -2.39 -17.19
CA ASP A 4 -13.68 -2.47 -17.66
C ASP A 4 -14.57 -2.84 -16.45
N ILE A 5 -15.17 -1.81 -15.87
CA ILE A 5 -16.04 -1.95 -14.69
C ILE A 5 -17.27 -2.81 -15.01
N LYS A 6 -17.80 -2.71 -16.25
CA LYS A 6 -18.96 -3.50 -16.68
C LYS A 6 -18.60 -4.99 -16.68
N GLN A 7 -17.51 -5.38 -17.33
CA GLN A 7 -17.06 -6.76 -17.41
C GLN A 7 -16.74 -7.34 -16.01
N MET A 8 -16.09 -6.54 -15.15
CA MET A 8 -15.79 -6.96 -13.77
C MET A 8 -17.04 -7.24 -12.95
N LEU A 9 -18.10 -6.44 -13.13
CA LEU A 9 -19.36 -6.62 -12.41
C LEU A 9 -20.18 -7.78 -12.99
N GLU A 10 -20.24 -7.92 -14.32
CA GLU A 10 -20.93 -9.02 -14.99
C GLU A 10 -20.37 -10.39 -14.58
N LYS A 11 -19.05 -10.54 -14.51
CA LYS A 11 -18.37 -11.76 -14.01
C LYS A 11 -18.75 -12.13 -12.57
N ARG A 12 -19.09 -11.14 -11.73
CA ARG A 12 -19.46 -11.34 -10.33
C ARG A 12 -20.98 -11.42 -10.10
N SER A 13 -21.78 -11.00 -11.04
CA SER A 13 -23.23 -11.01 -10.94
C SER A 13 -23.77 -12.41 -11.29
N ARG A 14 -24.60 -12.97 -10.41
CA ARG A 14 -25.29 -14.26 -10.67
C ARG A 14 -26.18 -14.23 -11.92
N SER A 15 -26.72 -13.06 -12.28
CA SER A 15 -27.60 -12.87 -13.43
C SER A 15 -26.89 -12.37 -14.69
N GLY A 16 -25.59 -12.04 -14.59
CA GLY A 16 -24.84 -11.38 -15.67
C GLY A 16 -25.31 -9.97 -16.00
N LYS A 17 -26.34 -9.46 -15.30
CA LYS A 17 -26.92 -8.13 -15.56
C LYS A 17 -26.50 -7.15 -14.47
N VAL A 18 -26.10 -5.96 -14.89
CA VAL A 18 -25.72 -4.85 -13.99
C VAL A 18 -26.69 -3.67 -14.23
N PRO A 19 -27.34 -3.14 -13.19
CA PRO A 19 -28.19 -1.96 -13.31
C PRO A 19 -27.41 -0.77 -13.91
N ARG A 20 -27.99 -0.08 -14.89
CA ARG A 20 -27.33 1.04 -15.61
C ARG A 20 -26.88 2.16 -14.68
N LEU A 21 -27.70 2.51 -13.67
CA LEU A 21 -27.35 3.55 -12.69
C LEU A 21 -26.16 3.15 -11.81
N LEU A 22 -26.09 1.89 -11.39
CA LEU A 22 -24.96 1.36 -10.63
C LEU A 22 -23.68 1.37 -11.46
N LEU A 23 -23.76 0.93 -12.71
CA LEU A 23 -22.64 0.93 -13.64
C LEU A 23 -22.12 2.36 -13.87
N TRP A 24 -23.01 3.32 -14.17
CA TRP A 24 -22.66 4.72 -14.34
C TRP A 24 -21.98 5.28 -13.08
N TYR A 25 -22.55 5.03 -11.90
CA TYR A 25 -21.99 5.48 -10.62
C TYR A 25 -20.59 4.92 -10.37
N LEU A 26 -20.40 3.60 -10.59
CA LEU A 26 -19.09 2.97 -10.36
C LEU A 26 -18.04 3.39 -11.38
N ARG A 27 -18.39 3.53 -12.67
CA ARG A 27 -17.47 4.09 -13.68
C ARG A 27 -16.97 5.48 -13.28
N ARG A 28 -17.90 6.33 -12.80
CA ARG A 28 -17.55 7.66 -12.32
C ARG A 28 -16.70 7.62 -11.04
N LEU A 29 -17.02 6.72 -10.10
CA LEU A 29 -16.29 6.57 -8.84
C LEU A 29 -14.88 6.04 -9.05
N PHE A 30 -14.70 5.15 -10.01
CA PHE A 30 -13.40 4.57 -10.36
C PHE A 30 -12.61 5.41 -11.35
N HIS A 31 -13.21 6.49 -11.87
CA HIS A 31 -12.59 7.32 -12.91
C HIS A 31 -12.04 6.48 -14.08
N GLU A 32 -12.88 5.56 -14.60
CA GLU A 32 -12.52 4.52 -15.58
C GLU A 32 -11.74 5.08 -16.77
N ASP A 33 -12.23 6.17 -17.38
CA ASP A 33 -11.59 6.79 -18.55
C ASP A 33 -10.23 7.41 -18.21
N PHE A 34 -10.10 8.01 -17.02
CA PHE A 34 -8.86 8.59 -16.55
C PHE A 34 -7.79 7.52 -16.33
N LEU A 35 -8.14 6.44 -15.65
CA LEU A 35 -7.22 5.33 -15.41
C LEU A 35 -6.86 4.62 -16.72
N ASN A 36 -7.82 4.42 -17.62
CA ASN A 36 -7.56 3.76 -18.90
C ASN A 36 -6.58 4.54 -19.79
N ARG A 37 -6.67 5.87 -19.82
CA ARG A 37 -5.68 6.71 -20.53
C ARG A 37 -4.27 6.51 -20.02
N PHE A 38 -4.09 6.32 -18.72
CA PHE A 38 -2.78 5.99 -18.15
C PHE A 38 -2.36 4.56 -18.52
N PHE A 39 -3.25 3.59 -18.44
CA PHE A 39 -2.95 2.18 -18.73
C PHE A 39 -2.63 1.93 -20.21
N GLU A 40 -3.09 2.78 -21.13
CA GLU A 40 -2.74 2.74 -22.56
C GLU A 40 -1.24 2.98 -22.82
N LYS A 41 -0.52 3.55 -21.85
CA LYS A 41 0.93 3.77 -21.95
C LYS A 41 1.77 2.52 -21.67
N GLU A 42 1.16 1.47 -21.13
CA GLU A 42 1.75 0.15 -20.88
C GLU A 42 3.04 0.15 -20.04
N TYR A 43 3.24 1.17 -19.22
CA TYR A 43 4.37 1.23 -18.27
C TYR A 43 4.36 0.04 -17.31
N THR A 44 5.54 -0.41 -16.88
CA THR A 44 5.68 -1.53 -15.93
C THR A 44 6.73 -1.25 -14.86
N GLY A 45 6.58 -1.89 -13.70
CA GLY A 45 7.56 -1.82 -12.62
C GLY A 45 7.76 -0.40 -12.09
N LEU A 46 9.01 0.00 -11.94
CA LEU A 46 9.38 1.33 -11.43
C LEU A 46 8.88 2.45 -12.35
N GLU A 47 8.98 2.23 -13.67
CA GLU A 47 8.49 3.18 -14.66
C GLU A 47 6.98 3.45 -14.50
N PHE A 48 6.19 2.41 -14.22
CA PHE A 48 4.77 2.57 -13.91
C PHE A 48 4.56 3.46 -12.69
N CYS A 49 5.30 3.22 -11.60
CA CYS A 49 5.14 4.00 -10.37
C CYS A 49 5.52 5.46 -10.57
N SER A 50 6.66 5.74 -11.19
CA SER A 50 7.14 7.10 -11.43
C SER A 50 6.20 7.87 -12.36
N ASN A 51 5.83 7.28 -13.51
CA ASN A 51 4.90 7.92 -14.43
C ASN A 51 3.48 8.08 -13.86
N ALA A 52 3.05 7.22 -12.92
CA ALA A 52 1.77 7.42 -12.23
C ALA A 52 1.79 8.65 -11.32
N ILE A 53 2.90 8.90 -10.62
CA ILE A 53 3.09 10.11 -9.79
C ILE A 53 3.06 11.36 -10.68
N ASP A 54 3.78 11.33 -11.81
CA ASP A 54 3.81 12.44 -12.80
C ASP A 54 2.43 12.66 -13.45
N TYR A 55 1.74 11.59 -13.85
CA TYR A 55 0.40 11.65 -14.43
C TYR A 55 -0.64 12.25 -13.48
N LEU A 56 -0.48 11.98 -12.18
CA LEU A 56 -1.29 12.59 -11.13
C LEU A 56 -0.84 14.02 -10.78
N GLY A 57 0.30 14.50 -11.30
CA GLY A 57 0.87 15.79 -10.94
C GLY A 57 1.21 15.91 -9.46
N ILE A 58 1.58 14.79 -8.81
CA ILE A 58 1.91 14.75 -7.39
C ILE A 58 3.32 15.26 -7.19
N THR A 59 3.49 16.20 -6.27
CA THR A 59 4.80 16.67 -5.80
C THR A 59 5.19 15.95 -4.51
N LEU A 60 6.39 15.40 -4.45
CA LEU A 60 6.93 14.74 -3.27
C LEU A 60 7.99 15.61 -2.60
N GLN A 61 7.78 15.94 -1.33
CA GLN A 61 8.77 16.57 -0.47
C GLN A 61 9.40 15.49 0.40
N ILE A 62 10.66 15.18 0.13
CA ILE A 62 11.39 14.09 0.78
C ILE A 62 12.35 14.69 1.78
N GLU A 63 12.29 14.24 3.04
CA GLU A 63 13.23 14.56 4.11
C GLU A 63 13.93 13.27 4.55
N GLY A 64 15.23 13.34 4.78
CA GLY A 64 16.08 12.18 4.98
C GLY A 64 16.51 11.56 3.65
N GLU A 65 17.22 10.45 3.71
CA GLU A 65 17.80 9.79 2.54
C GLU A 65 17.50 8.30 2.56
N ILE A 66 17.30 7.72 1.37
CA ILE A 66 17.32 6.25 1.22
C ILE A 66 18.76 5.80 1.44
N PRO A 67 19.01 4.94 2.44
CA PRO A 67 20.38 4.51 2.74
C PRO A 67 20.94 3.68 1.58
N ASP A 68 22.23 3.85 1.31
CA ASP A 68 22.95 3.07 0.32
C ASP A 68 23.18 1.63 0.82
N GLY A 69 23.30 0.67 -0.10
CA GLY A 69 23.48 -0.74 0.24
C GLY A 69 22.17 -1.48 0.47
N GLY A 70 22.09 -2.29 1.50
CA GLY A 70 20.93 -3.14 1.78
C GLY A 70 21.25 -4.62 1.56
N PRO A 71 20.22 -5.47 1.43
CA PRO A 71 18.78 -5.15 1.28
C PRO A 71 18.10 -4.70 2.59
N TYR A 72 17.22 -3.73 2.50
CA TYR A 72 16.46 -3.19 3.64
C TYR A 72 15.00 -3.64 3.66
N THR A 73 14.39 -3.59 4.84
CA THR A 73 12.93 -3.63 5.00
C THR A 73 12.43 -2.21 5.32
N PHE A 74 11.81 -1.58 4.35
CA PHE A 74 11.14 -0.29 4.53
C PHE A 74 9.75 -0.50 5.11
N VAL A 75 9.42 0.20 6.19
CA VAL A 75 8.11 0.14 6.81
C VAL A 75 7.49 1.53 6.89
N SER A 76 6.23 1.64 6.52
CA SER A 76 5.54 2.92 6.51
C SER A 76 4.13 2.82 7.05
N ASN A 77 3.60 3.93 7.59
CA ASN A 77 2.17 4.12 7.73
C ASN A 77 1.49 4.17 6.36
N HIS A 78 0.18 3.91 6.33
CA HIS A 78 -0.56 3.75 5.06
C HIS A 78 -1.77 4.69 4.98
N PRO A 79 -1.57 6.02 4.87
CA PRO A 79 -2.66 6.98 4.97
C PRO A 79 -3.57 7.06 3.74
N LEU A 80 -3.07 6.78 2.53
CA LEU A 80 -3.79 7.03 1.28
C LEU A 80 -4.32 5.76 0.61
N GLY A 81 -3.60 4.64 0.74
CA GLY A 81 -4.03 3.35 0.20
C GLY A 81 -3.73 3.12 -1.27
N GLY A 82 -3.11 4.05 -1.96
CA GLY A 82 -2.73 3.93 -3.37
C GLY A 82 -1.58 4.87 -3.71
N ALA A 83 -1.78 6.18 -3.57
CA ALA A 83 -0.76 7.17 -3.89
C ALA A 83 0.50 7.05 -3.03
N ASP A 84 0.38 6.68 -1.76
CA ASP A 84 1.50 6.42 -0.87
C ASP A 84 2.34 5.21 -1.32
N GLY A 85 1.69 4.12 -1.73
CA GLY A 85 2.39 2.96 -2.28
C GLY A 85 3.16 3.28 -3.57
N LEU A 86 2.51 3.99 -4.52
CA LEU A 86 3.14 4.43 -5.77
C LEU A 86 4.33 5.37 -5.50
N ALA A 87 4.15 6.35 -4.61
CA ALA A 87 5.18 7.31 -4.27
C ALA A 87 6.39 6.64 -3.62
N LEU A 88 6.18 5.76 -2.62
CA LEU A 88 7.29 5.08 -1.95
C LEU A 88 8.02 4.11 -2.88
N LEU A 89 7.30 3.39 -3.74
CA LEU A 89 7.93 2.55 -4.76
C LEU A 89 8.75 3.37 -5.75
N SER A 90 8.25 4.54 -6.19
CA SER A 90 8.98 5.40 -7.13
C SER A 90 10.24 6.01 -6.51
N VAL A 91 10.20 6.36 -5.22
CA VAL A 91 11.34 6.98 -4.50
C VAL A 91 12.41 5.93 -4.15
N ILE A 92 12.01 4.82 -3.51
CA ILE A 92 12.95 3.80 -3.04
C ILE A 92 13.55 3.04 -4.24
N GLY A 93 12.73 2.79 -5.26
CA GLY A 93 13.15 2.06 -6.46
C GLY A 93 14.25 2.73 -7.29
N GLN A 94 14.52 4.02 -7.06
CA GLN A 94 15.66 4.72 -7.67
C GLN A 94 17.02 4.29 -7.07
N LYS A 95 17.02 3.69 -5.89
CA LYS A 95 18.23 3.27 -5.19
C LYS A 95 18.46 1.74 -5.24
N GLY A 96 17.53 0.99 -5.79
CA GLY A 96 17.64 -0.45 -5.95
C GLY A 96 16.31 -1.13 -6.22
N ASP A 97 16.38 -2.40 -6.58
CA ASP A 97 15.18 -3.21 -6.79
C ASP A 97 14.34 -3.28 -5.51
N ILE A 98 13.02 -3.12 -5.65
CA ILE A 98 12.09 -3.11 -4.54
C ILE A 98 10.84 -3.94 -4.84
N LYS A 99 10.31 -4.61 -3.82
CA LYS A 99 9.03 -5.30 -3.85
C LYS A 99 8.12 -4.78 -2.73
N LEU A 100 6.86 -4.59 -3.05
CA LEU A 100 5.81 -4.25 -2.09
C LEU A 100 5.06 -5.49 -1.63
N LEU A 101 4.97 -5.71 -0.31
CA LEU A 101 4.04 -6.70 0.25
C LEU A 101 2.62 -6.14 0.14
N GLY A 102 1.93 -6.51 -0.92
CA GLY A 102 0.63 -5.96 -1.29
C GLY A 102 -0.50 -6.98 -1.33
N ASN A 103 -1.74 -6.49 -1.29
CA ASN A 103 -2.91 -7.34 -1.51
C ASN A 103 -2.83 -7.98 -2.90
N ASP A 104 -3.22 -9.25 -3.00
CA ASP A 104 -3.27 -10.02 -4.26
C ASP A 104 -4.08 -9.32 -5.37
N PHE A 105 -5.06 -8.47 -4.99
CA PHE A 105 -5.78 -7.65 -5.97
C PHE A 105 -4.86 -6.75 -6.81
N LEU A 106 -3.75 -6.26 -6.25
CA LEU A 106 -2.79 -5.40 -6.96
C LEU A 106 -2.07 -6.13 -8.10
N THR A 107 -2.01 -7.47 -8.06
CA THR A 107 -1.45 -8.27 -9.15
C THR A 107 -2.30 -8.26 -10.43
N ASN A 108 -3.54 -7.76 -10.34
CA ASN A 108 -4.39 -7.52 -11.52
C ASN A 108 -4.07 -6.19 -12.22
N VAL A 109 -3.19 -5.36 -11.67
CA VAL A 109 -2.67 -4.17 -12.33
C VAL A 109 -1.37 -4.55 -13.00
N ASP A 110 -1.41 -4.84 -14.31
CA ASP A 110 -0.27 -5.40 -15.06
C ASP A 110 1.03 -4.61 -14.84
N GLY A 111 0.93 -3.28 -14.82
CA GLY A 111 2.09 -2.41 -14.59
C GLY A 111 2.72 -2.56 -13.20
N LEU A 112 1.94 -2.87 -12.17
CA LEU A 112 2.42 -3.06 -10.80
C LEU A 112 2.85 -4.50 -10.51
N LYS A 113 2.35 -5.47 -11.28
CA LYS A 113 2.56 -6.89 -11.03
C LYS A 113 4.03 -7.27 -10.77
N PRO A 114 5.02 -6.74 -11.51
CA PRO A 114 6.42 -7.07 -11.26
C PRO A 114 6.93 -6.63 -9.88
N MET A 115 6.29 -5.64 -9.26
CA MET A 115 6.71 -5.07 -7.97
C MET A 115 5.94 -5.62 -6.77
N ILE A 116 4.90 -6.44 -6.99
CA ILE A 116 4.03 -6.93 -5.91
C ILE A 116 4.43 -8.34 -5.48
N VAL A 117 4.64 -8.51 -4.19
CA VAL A 117 4.63 -9.81 -3.52
C VAL A 117 3.24 -9.95 -2.88
N PRO A 118 2.39 -10.84 -3.39
CA PRO A 118 1.02 -10.92 -2.91
C PRO A 118 0.97 -11.48 -1.49
N VAL A 119 0.19 -10.82 -0.64
CA VAL A 119 -0.09 -11.25 0.72
C VAL A 119 -1.59 -11.26 0.96
N ASN A 120 -2.08 -12.26 1.68
CA ASN A 120 -3.46 -12.25 2.14
C ASN A 120 -3.55 -11.43 3.45
N LYS A 121 -4.17 -10.26 3.37
CA LYS A 121 -4.36 -9.39 4.55
C LYS A 121 -5.57 -9.79 5.39
N ILE A 122 -6.43 -10.69 4.88
CA ILE A 122 -7.66 -11.17 5.55
C ILE A 122 -7.74 -12.69 5.40
N GLY A 123 -7.60 -13.40 6.53
CA GLY A 123 -7.65 -14.86 6.57
C GLY A 123 -6.29 -15.54 6.65
N MET A 124 -6.27 -16.87 6.48
CA MET A 124 -5.04 -17.64 6.52
C MET A 124 -4.23 -17.43 5.23
N GLN A 125 -2.91 -17.23 5.37
CA GLN A 125 -1.98 -17.26 4.26
C GLN A 125 -1.94 -18.65 3.65
N SER A 126 -2.13 -18.76 2.33
CA SER A 126 -1.85 -20.01 1.64
C SER A 126 -0.34 -20.34 1.71
N ARG A 127 0.00 -21.61 1.58
CA ARG A 127 1.40 -22.06 1.57
C ARG A 127 2.21 -21.34 0.47
N LEU A 128 1.60 -21.12 -0.70
CA LEU A 128 2.23 -20.42 -1.83
C LEU A 128 2.51 -18.95 -1.53
N LEU A 129 1.58 -18.23 -0.90
CA LEU A 129 1.78 -16.84 -0.51
C LEU A 129 2.90 -16.72 0.53
N LYS A 130 2.96 -17.64 1.48
CA LYS A 130 4.05 -17.69 2.47
C LYS A 130 5.40 -17.90 1.80
N GLN A 131 5.49 -18.86 0.87
CA GLN A 131 6.71 -19.10 0.09
C GLN A 131 7.13 -17.87 -0.72
N GLY A 132 6.17 -17.15 -1.33
CA GLY A 132 6.46 -15.89 -2.05
C GLY A 132 7.08 -14.81 -1.15
N ILE A 133 6.58 -14.66 0.08
CA ILE A 133 7.16 -13.76 1.08
C ILE A 133 8.58 -14.22 1.46
N ASP A 134 8.75 -15.51 1.76
CA ASP A 134 10.05 -16.08 2.16
C ASP A 134 11.10 -15.88 1.05
N THR A 135 10.73 -16.14 -0.21
CA THR A 135 11.59 -15.90 -1.38
C THR A 135 11.96 -14.42 -1.53
N ALA A 136 11.00 -13.51 -1.36
CA ALA A 136 11.26 -12.08 -1.49
C ALA A 136 12.22 -11.58 -0.40
N TYR A 137 12.08 -12.04 0.83
CA TYR A 137 13.00 -11.67 1.91
C TYR A 137 14.37 -12.32 1.81
N SER A 138 14.49 -13.51 1.22
CA SER A 138 15.79 -14.20 1.02
C SER A 138 16.59 -13.63 -0.15
N GLY A 139 15.98 -12.83 -1.01
CA GLY A 139 16.65 -12.21 -2.16
C GLY A 139 17.42 -10.94 -1.80
N SER A 140 17.96 -10.25 -2.81
CA SER A 140 18.69 -8.98 -2.67
C SER A 140 17.83 -7.74 -2.85
N THR A 141 16.55 -7.89 -3.17
CA THR A 141 15.62 -6.76 -3.38
C THR A 141 15.20 -6.13 -2.06
N HIS A 142 15.02 -4.82 -2.04
CA HIS A 142 14.38 -4.14 -0.92
C HIS A 142 12.92 -4.59 -0.76
N ILE A 143 12.41 -4.56 0.47
CA ILE A 143 11.01 -4.85 0.77
C ILE A 143 10.34 -3.60 1.33
N LEU A 144 9.23 -3.20 0.73
CA LEU A 144 8.31 -2.21 1.31
C LEU A 144 7.12 -2.95 1.94
N ASP A 145 6.85 -2.67 3.20
CA ASP A 145 5.64 -3.17 3.88
C ASP A 145 4.85 -2.01 4.51
N PHE A 146 3.55 -2.11 4.42
CA PHE A 146 2.60 -1.36 5.23
C PHE A 146 2.06 -2.30 6.31
N PRO A 147 2.69 -2.36 7.50
CA PRO A 147 2.44 -3.45 8.45
C PRO A 147 1.03 -3.46 9.04
N ALA A 148 0.30 -2.34 8.96
CA ALA A 148 -1.10 -2.27 9.33
C ALA A 148 -2.00 -3.13 8.42
N GLY A 149 -1.54 -3.44 7.19
CA GLY A 149 -2.28 -4.22 6.21
C GLY A 149 -3.55 -3.57 5.69
N GLN A 150 -3.86 -2.39 6.15
CA GLN A 150 -5.04 -1.59 5.78
C GLN A 150 -4.70 -0.11 5.82
N VAL A 151 -5.42 0.66 5.01
CA VAL A 151 -5.33 2.13 5.02
C VAL A 151 -5.68 2.68 6.41
N SER A 152 -4.94 3.69 6.86
CA SER A 152 -5.15 4.38 8.14
C SER A 152 -6.61 4.77 8.36
N ARG A 153 -7.07 4.73 9.57
CA ARG A 153 -8.45 5.04 9.95
C ARG A 153 -8.50 6.26 10.86
N ARG A 154 -9.63 6.96 10.81
CA ARG A 154 -9.88 8.05 11.73
C ARG A 154 -10.51 7.51 13.00
N ASN A 155 -9.80 7.65 14.13
CA ASN A 155 -10.28 7.27 15.45
C ASN A 155 -10.11 8.46 16.39
N HIS A 156 -11.17 8.86 17.10
CA HIS A 156 -11.19 10.01 18.02
C HIS A 156 -10.52 11.29 17.47
N GLY A 157 -10.70 11.55 16.16
CA GLY A 157 -10.12 12.72 15.49
C GLY A 157 -8.72 12.50 14.90
N VAL A 158 -7.98 11.52 15.38
CA VAL A 158 -6.63 11.17 14.91
C VAL A 158 -6.73 10.20 13.73
N ILE A 159 -5.88 10.40 12.72
CA ILE A 159 -5.74 9.49 11.59
C ILE A 159 -4.47 8.69 11.81
N GLU A 160 -4.63 7.41 12.02
CA GLU A 160 -3.53 6.50 12.30
C GLU A 160 -3.79 5.09 11.78
N ASP A 161 -2.74 4.33 11.67
CA ASP A 161 -2.80 2.92 11.37
C ASP A 161 -3.35 2.13 12.57
N ARG A 162 -4.04 1.05 12.25
CA ARG A 162 -4.36 0.02 13.23
C ARG A 162 -3.08 -0.65 13.72
N ARG A 163 -3.24 -1.67 14.54
CA ARG A 163 -2.14 -2.50 15.04
C ARG A 163 -1.29 -3.02 13.87
N TRP A 164 0.02 -2.84 13.96
CA TRP A 164 0.97 -3.36 13.00
C TRP A 164 1.20 -4.86 13.20
N SER A 165 1.33 -5.59 12.10
CA SER A 165 1.66 -7.01 12.11
C SER A 165 3.14 -7.20 12.44
N LYS A 166 3.47 -8.36 13.03
CA LYS A 166 4.85 -8.70 13.40
C LYS A 166 5.66 -9.32 12.27
N THR A 167 5.05 -9.60 11.12
CA THR A 167 5.67 -10.38 10.04
C THR A 167 6.93 -9.71 9.51
N PHE A 168 6.90 -8.40 9.24
CA PHE A 168 8.07 -7.68 8.75
C PHE A 168 9.25 -7.77 9.70
N LEU A 169 9.03 -7.60 11.02
CA LEU A 169 10.09 -7.65 12.01
C LEU A 169 10.69 -9.05 12.12
N LEU A 170 9.86 -10.10 12.21
CA LEU A 170 10.33 -11.48 12.26
C LEU A 170 11.15 -11.84 11.02
N LYS A 171 10.69 -11.41 9.84
CA LYS A 171 11.41 -11.65 8.58
C LYS A 171 12.70 -10.85 8.49
N SER A 172 12.72 -9.61 8.95
CA SER A 172 13.94 -8.79 8.99
C SER A 172 15.01 -9.40 9.89
N ILE A 173 14.63 -9.89 11.07
CA ILE A 173 15.55 -10.62 11.97
C ILE A 173 16.06 -11.91 11.30
N GLU A 174 15.15 -12.69 10.69
CA GLU A 174 15.48 -13.97 10.06
C GLU A 174 16.45 -13.82 8.88
N THR A 175 16.31 -12.73 8.11
CA THR A 175 17.09 -12.49 6.90
C THR A 175 18.15 -11.40 7.04
N HIS A 176 18.41 -10.95 8.27
CA HIS A 176 19.43 -9.95 8.63
C HIS A 176 19.27 -8.61 7.87
N ARG A 177 18.01 -8.13 7.74
CA ARG A 177 17.69 -6.87 7.08
C ARG A 177 17.42 -5.78 8.09
N ASP A 178 18.12 -4.69 7.99
CA ASP A 178 17.82 -3.50 8.78
C ASP A 178 16.47 -2.92 8.38
N ILE A 179 15.80 -2.30 9.33
CA ILE A 179 14.47 -1.71 9.13
C ILE A 179 14.59 -0.21 8.96
N VAL A 180 14.09 0.32 7.86
CA VAL A 180 14.03 1.76 7.61
C VAL A 180 12.60 2.24 7.81
N PRO A 181 12.31 3.00 8.89
CA PRO A 181 10.99 3.57 9.12
C PRO A 181 10.76 4.77 8.21
N ILE A 182 9.57 4.89 7.63
CA ILE A 182 9.16 6.01 6.78
C ILE A 182 7.82 6.53 7.26
N HIS A 183 7.73 7.83 7.53
CA HIS A 183 6.45 8.49 7.77
C HIS A 183 5.95 9.18 6.51
N PHE A 184 4.80 8.73 6.01
CA PHE A 184 4.11 9.35 4.90
C PHE A 184 3.02 10.29 5.43
N TYR A 185 3.15 11.59 5.19
CA TYR A 185 2.17 12.59 5.59
C TYR A 185 1.06 12.71 4.54
N GLY A 186 -0.13 12.28 4.90
CA GLY A 186 -1.27 12.31 4.00
C GLY A 186 -2.58 12.00 4.70
N LYS A 187 -3.67 12.33 4.03
CA LYS A 187 -5.02 11.99 4.50
C LYS A 187 -5.98 11.87 3.32
N ASN A 188 -6.87 10.91 3.42
CA ASN A 188 -8.00 10.74 2.52
C ASN A 188 -9.13 11.74 2.82
N SER A 189 -10.12 11.79 1.97
CA SER A 189 -11.26 12.68 2.12
C SER A 189 -12.11 12.36 3.36
N ARG A 190 -12.88 13.35 3.83
CA ARG A 190 -13.87 13.13 4.90
C ARG A 190 -14.88 12.03 4.53
N ARG A 191 -15.18 11.89 3.23
CA ARG A 191 -16.07 10.85 2.69
C ARG A 191 -15.50 9.45 2.93
N PHE A 192 -14.22 9.24 2.64
CA PHE A 192 -13.54 7.96 2.87
C PHE A 192 -13.66 7.53 4.35
N TYR A 193 -13.31 8.41 5.28
CA TYR A 193 -13.38 8.09 6.70
C TYR A 193 -14.81 7.88 7.20
N ARG A 194 -15.79 8.65 6.67
CA ARG A 194 -17.20 8.46 6.98
C ARG A 194 -17.71 7.09 6.54
N MET A 195 -17.35 6.65 5.33
CA MET A 195 -17.68 5.31 4.84
C MET A 195 -17.05 4.21 5.69
N GLY A 196 -15.81 4.38 6.12
CA GLY A 196 -15.16 3.47 7.06
C GLY A 196 -15.89 3.39 8.41
N ARG A 197 -16.37 4.53 8.93
CA ARG A 197 -17.16 4.57 10.17
C ARG A 197 -18.53 3.89 10.02
N ILE A 198 -19.24 4.14 8.93
CA ILE A 198 -20.52 3.47 8.61
C ILE A 198 -20.31 1.95 8.54
N GLN A 199 -19.27 1.50 7.86
CA GLN A 199 -18.91 0.08 7.80
C GLN A 199 -18.74 -0.54 9.20
N GLN A 200 -18.07 0.17 10.12
CA GLN A 200 -17.85 -0.31 11.48
C GLN A 200 -19.15 -0.37 12.27
N ILE A 201 -19.98 0.67 12.21
CA ILE A 201 -21.28 0.75 12.92
C ILE A 201 -22.22 -0.36 12.45
N LEU A 202 -22.31 -0.55 11.14
CA LEU A 202 -23.19 -1.56 10.54
C LEU A 202 -22.56 -2.97 10.54
N LYS A 203 -21.35 -3.14 11.08
CA LYS A 203 -20.58 -4.40 11.11
C LYS A 203 -20.52 -5.12 9.74
N LEU A 204 -20.42 -4.32 8.66
CA LEU A 204 -20.39 -4.87 7.32
C LEU A 204 -19.09 -5.65 7.08
N LYS A 205 -19.21 -6.89 6.61
CA LYS A 205 -18.06 -7.72 6.23
C LYS A 205 -17.33 -7.17 5.00
N PHE A 206 -18.05 -6.45 4.15
CA PHE A 206 -17.50 -5.85 2.94
C PHE A 206 -16.82 -4.51 3.26
N PRO A 207 -15.57 -4.29 2.79
CA PRO A 207 -14.80 -3.08 3.09
C PRO A 207 -15.26 -1.88 2.25
N LEU A 208 -16.39 -1.25 2.63
CA LEU A 208 -17.00 -0.14 1.89
C LEU A 208 -16.01 0.99 1.56
N ALA A 209 -15.14 1.36 2.51
CA ALA A 209 -14.16 2.41 2.28
C ALA A 209 -13.19 2.09 1.14
N MET A 210 -12.87 0.80 0.92
CA MET A 210 -11.94 0.39 -0.13
C MET A 210 -12.46 0.68 -1.55
N ILE A 211 -13.78 0.70 -1.74
CA ILE A 211 -14.39 1.07 -3.05
C ILE A 211 -14.05 2.51 -3.43
N TYR A 212 -13.77 3.36 -2.44
CA TYR A 212 -13.46 4.77 -2.68
C TYR A 212 -11.98 5.04 -2.94
N LEU A 213 -11.09 4.04 -2.84
CA LEU A 213 -9.66 4.24 -3.07
C LEU A 213 -9.32 4.74 -4.47
N PRO A 214 -9.96 4.28 -5.57
CA PRO A 214 -9.73 4.89 -6.89
C PRO A 214 -10.13 6.37 -6.95
N ASP A 215 -11.24 6.78 -6.28
CA ASP A 215 -11.63 8.19 -6.17
C ASP A 215 -10.62 8.99 -5.32
N GLU A 216 -10.09 8.41 -4.24
CA GLU A 216 -9.06 9.06 -3.42
C GLU A 216 -7.74 9.21 -4.21
N LEU A 217 -7.36 8.21 -5.02
CA LEU A 217 -6.21 8.29 -5.91
C LEU A 217 -6.40 9.43 -6.94
N TYR A 218 -7.57 9.49 -7.59
CA TYR A 218 -7.91 10.59 -8.51
C TYR A 218 -7.84 11.96 -7.82
N ARG A 219 -8.32 12.07 -6.57
CA ARG A 219 -8.28 13.29 -5.75
C ARG A 219 -6.87 13.66 -5.28
N SER A 220 -5.89 12.80 -5.48
CA SER A 220 -4.49 13.08 -5.20
C SER A 220 -3.83 13.94 -6.27
N GLN A 221 -4.51 14.21 -7.39
CA GLN A 221 -3.98 15.05 -8.45
C GLN A 221 -3.60 16.44 -7.95
N GLY A 222 -2.39 16.88 -8.36
CA GLY A 222 -1.84 18.19 -8.04
C GLY A 222 -1.51 18.41 -6.56
N LYS A 223 -1.52 17.36 -5.74
CA LYS A 223 -1.19 17.48 -4.32
C LYS A 223 0.30 17.33 -4.05
N THR A 224 0.73 17.99 -2.97
CA THR A 224 2.06 17.82 -2.40
C THR A 224 1.97 16.91 -1.19
N TYR A 225 2.85 15.90 -1.13
CA TYR A 225 2.99 15.01 0.01
C TYR A 225 4.40 15.08 0.59
N ARG A 226 4.49 15.09 1.92
CA ARG A 226 5.75 15.04 2.65
C ARG A 226 6.03 13.59 3.05
N ILE A 227 7.28 13.16 2.82
CA ILE A 227 7.79 11.83 3.16
C ILE A 227 9.03 12.05 4.02
N VAL A 228 9.05 11.47 5.22
CA VAL A 228 10.22 11.52 6.10
C VAL A 228 10.81 10.13 6.24
N ILE A 229 12.07 9.99 5.87
CA ILE A 229 12.81 8.72 5.90
C ILE A 229 13.69 8.74 7.13
N GLY A 230 13.47 7.78 8.03
CA GLY A 230 14.26 7.64 9.25
C GLY A 230 15.57 6.87 9.03
N GLN A 231 16.40 6.85 10.06
CA GLN A 231 17.65 6.08 10.05
C GLN A 231 17.37 4.57 10.09
N PRO A 232 18.19 3.75 9.42
CA PRO A 232 18.10 2.30 9.52
C PRO A 232 18.23 1.83 10.98
N ILE A 233 17.33 0.97 11.40
CA ILE A 233 17.37 0.31 12.69
C ILE A 233 17.99 -1.08 12.47
N PRO A 234 19.15 -1.37 13.06
CA PRO A 234 19.84 -2.64 12.84
C PRO A 234 18.98 -3.85 13.25
N TRP A 235 18.93 -4.88 12.42
CA TRP A 235 18.16 -6.09 12.67
C TRP A 235 18.56 -6.80 13.97
N ASN A 236 19.83 -6.73 14.35
CA ASN A 236 20.38 -7.34 15.57
C ASN A 236 20.09 -6.54 16.85
N SER A 237 19.48 -5.36 16.72
CA SER A 237 18.98 -4.60 17.89
C SER A 237 17.66 -5.16 18.43
N PHE A 238 17.06 -6.11 17.73
CA PHE A 238 15.78 -6.73 18.12
C PHE A 238 15.99 -8.12 18.76
N ASP A 239 15.24 -8.39 19.82
CA ASP A 239 15.24 -9.69 20.48
C ASP A 239 14.13 -10.58 19.92
N ARG A 240 14.54 -11.65 19.19
CA ARG A 240 13.60 -12.65 18.64
C ARG A 240 12.82 -13.41 19.70
N ASN A 241 13.39 -13.60 20.89
CA ASN A 241 12.78 -14.34 21.99
C ASN A 241 11.98 -13.44 22.92
N GLY A 242 12.10 -12.13 22.78
CA GLY A 242 11.42 -11.13 23.56
C GLY A 242 9.98 -10.88 23.10
N ASN A 243 9.37 -9.83 23.63
CA ASN A 243 8.03 -9.43 23.23
C ASN A 243 8.06 -8.75 21.84
N ILE A 244 7.92 -9.53 20.78
CA ILE A 244 7.93 -9.05 19.38
C ILE A 244 6.89 -7.96 19.15
N GLN A 245 5.69 -8.08 19.74
CA GLN A 245 4.64 -7.08 19.52
C GLN A 245 4.99 -5.73 20.15
N GLN A 246 5.66 -5.73 21.28
CA GLN A 246 6.14 -4.49 21.92
C GLN A 246 7.22 -3.81 21.06
N GLN A 247 8.12 -4.59 20.48
CA GLN A 247 9.14 -4.07 19.56
C GLN A 247 8.50 -3.49 18.29
N VAL A 248 7.49 -4.14 17.73
CA VAL A 248 6.71 -3.61 16.60
C VAL A 248 6.03 -2.28 16.96
N GLU A 249 5.42 -2.17 18.15
CA GLU A 249 4.82 -0.91 18.59
C GLU A 249 5.85 0.20 18.79
N GLN A 250 7.07 -0.15 19.21
CA GLN A 250 8.17 0.82 19.29
C GLN A 250 8.58 1.32 17.91
N ILE A 251 8.72 0.43 16.91
CA ILE A 251 9.01 0.83 15.52
C ILE A 251 7.89 1.72 14.99
N LYS A 252 6.61 1.36 15.23
CA LYS A 252 5.47 2.18 14.86
C LYS A 252 5.57 3.57 15.48
N LYS A 253 5.85 3.68 16.77
CA LYS A 253 6.02 4.97 17.46
C LYS A 253 7.16 5.79 16.86
N THR A 254 8.32 5.16 16.59
CA THR A 254 9.44 5.80 15.90
C THR A 254 9.02 6.33 14.53
N THR A 255 8.29 5.54 13.75
CA THR A 255 7.76 5.96 12.44
C THR A 255 6.85 7.19 12.55
N TYR A 256 5.95 7.22 13.52
CA TYR A 256 5.03 8.36 13.70
C TYR A 256 5.68 9.58 14.37
N ALA A 257 6.89 9.45 14.90
CA ALA A 257 7.67 10.54 15.48
C ALA A 257 8.57 11.27 14.45
N LEU A 258 8.73 10.70 13.25
CA LEU A 258 9.38 11.35 12.11
C LEU A 258 8.49 12.49 11.58
#